data_f4df883dc2b59ef3fd6f83995fa598fb
#
_entry.id   f4df883dc2b59ef3fd6f83995fa598fb
#
_cell.length_a   1.000
_cell.length_b   1.000
_cell.length_c   1.000
_cell.angle_alpha   90.00
_cell.angle_beta   90.00
_cell.angle_gamma   90.00
#
_symmetry.space_group_name_H-M   'P 1'
#
loop_
_entity.id
_entity.type
_entity.pdbx_description
1 polymer ?
#
loop_
_entity_poly.entity_id
_entity_poly.type
_entity_poly.pdbx_seq_one_letter_code
_entity_poly.pdbx_strand_id
1 'polypeptide(L)'
;LNANTLVMDFGVDSSFYRSYIEAFSEAVRMAMEDKPDYAQLIEQVWQNFIAYLGASDYGSFSIETYVSEFYLVTVAKILCANILAGRAIISSDDEVKSILGGEYFSRQNIYNFVDYDYFGWLNSNPYVSFIVPCVREMQSRLRAYDFSRLSERDIFGRLLAQLANREHRLMLGQEFTPHWIACDIVNYNIERLGEEEPRIMDMCCGSGVFLIESIKAVREKYQISVENYDEYKDSIIFSTVMGFDIDPLAVMLAKVNWIMAMRDLFPMHSGTITVPIYHADSLFVATPITRRMPTQGEDCYVITLNKQQIRIPAFLFSTAYRKLFDSFISKTYRLAMERAKEPETANEPVVMETLVHAIECESGLALDAEKRNELSETAAQMVIQLESLQRQGRNGIWHFIISNSYRPGLTEKQFNCVVSNPPWMAMSKLADNPYKNALKEIARRYAIQPEGAAHPHMELATIFLVSSVDRYLKEGAHWSYVMPASLLSGLNHEPFRKEKYSSSEAGLVTKVTAIWELPSDTFKNKSVVL
;
A
#
# COMPACT_ATOMS: atom_id res chain seq x y z
N LEU A 1 -6.75 19.33 15.21
CA LEU A 1 -7.17 18.07 14.60
C LEU A 1 -6.67 16.89 15.46
N ASN A 2 -7.55 15.98 15.87
CA ASN A 2 -7.18 14.77 16.61
C ASN A 2 -8.11 13.59 16.28
N ALA A 3 -7.64 12.38 16.54
CA ALA A 3 -8.32 11.13 16.17
C ALA A 3 -9.72 10.98 16.80
N ASN A 4 -9.91 11.38 18.06
CA ASN A 4 -11.20 11.22 18.72
C ASN A 4 -12.28 12.13 18.10
N THR A 5 -11.94 13.38 17.83
CA THR A 5 -12.87 14.33 17.22
C THR A 5 -13.25 13.89 15.80
N LEU A 6 -12.28 13.40 15.01
CA LEU A 6 -12.57 12.85 13.68
C LEU A 6 -13.54 11.68 13.71
N VAL A 7 -13.34 10.78 14.66
CA VAL A 7 -14.21 9.62 14.85
C VAL A 7 -15.62 10.04 15.26
N MET A 8 -15.75 11.01 16.17
CA MET A 8 -17.06 11.52 16.61
C MET A 8 -17.81 12.23 15.49
N ASP A 9 -17.12 13.01 14.66
CA ASP A 9 -17.75 13.85 13.64
C ASP A 9 -17.98 13.11 12.31
N PHE A 10 -17.07 12.19 11.93
CA PHE A 10 -17.06 11.53 10.62
C PHE A 10 -17.00 10.01 10.67
N GLY A 11 -16.93 9.37 11.84
CA GLY A 11 -16.98 7.91 11.97
C GLY A 11 -18.34 7.32 11.59
N VAL A 12 -18.41 6.00 11.42
CA VAL A 12 -19.66 5.29 11.02
C VAL A 12 -20.80 5.45 12.02
N ASP A 13 -20.49 5.70 13.28
CA ASP A 13 -21.50 5.96 14.31
C ASP A 13 -21.89 7.44 14.40
N SER A 14 -21.27 8.32 13.61
CA SER A 14 -21.55 9.75 13.62
C SER A 14 -22.92 10.07 12.99
N SER A 15 -23.49 11.18 13.42
CA SER A 15 -24.71 11.70 12.79
C SER A 15 -24.46 12.12 11.34
N PHE A 16 -23.24 12.56 11.03
CA PHE A 16 -22.84 12.92 9.67
C PHE A 16 -22.89 11.70 8.73
N TYR A 17 -22.23 10.61 9.11
CA TYR A 17 -22.26 9.37 8.34
C TYR A 17 -23.70 8.92 8.06
N ARG A 18 -24.52 8.81 9.09
CA ARG A 18 -25.93 8.40 8.95
C ARG A 18 -26.76 9.29 8.04
N SER A 19 -26.44 10.59 8.00
CA SER A 19 -27.17 11.56 7.16
C SER A 19 -26.80 11.47 5.68
N TYR A 20 -25.59 11.02 5.36
CA TYR A 20 -25.07 11.10 4.00
C TYR A 20 -24.72 9.78 3.34
N ILE A 21 -24.67 8.67 4.09
CA ILE A 21 -24.29 7.35 3.52
C ILE A 21 -25.22 6.91 2.39
N GLU A 22 -26.48 7.31 2.42
CA GLU A 22 -27.44 7.02 1.36
C GLU A 22 -27.05 7.66 0.02
N ALA A 23 -26.47 8.87 0.04
CA ALA A 23 -25.97 9.52 -1.18
C ALA A 23 -24.79 8.75 -1.81
N PHE A 24 -23.92 8.17 -0.98
CA PHE A 24 -22.85 7.29 -1.44
C PHE A 24 -23.40 5.97 -2.00
N SER A 25 -24.41 5.41 -1.34
CA SER A 25 -25.10 4.18 -1.81
C SER A 25 -25.75 4.41 -3.16
N GLU A 26 -26.39 5.57 -3.36
CA GLU A 26 -27.03 5.93 -4.65
C GLU A 26 -25.99 6.09 -5.76
N ALA A 27 -24.86 6.77 -5.48
CA ALA A 27 -23.78 6.92 -6.44
C ALA A 27 -23.21 5.57 -6.88
N VAL A 28 -22.98 4.65 -5.93
CA VAL A 28 -22.47 3.30 -6.20
C VAL A 28 -23.48 2.49 -7.00
N ARG A 29 -24.75 2.49 -6.59
CA ARG A 29 -25.81 1.73 -7.28
C ARG A 29 -25.97 2.18 -8.73
N MET A 30 -26.07 3.47 -8.96
CA MET A 30 -26.16 4.04 -10.32
C MET A 30 -24.93 3.65 -11.16
N ALA A 31 -23.73 3.76 -10.58
CA ALA A 31 -22.51 3.40 -11.30
C ALA A 31 -22.46 1.91 -11.69
N MET A 32 -22.92 1.02 -10.81
CA MET A 32 -23.00 -0.42 -11.07
C MET A 32 -24.02 -0.76 -12.16
N GLU A 33 -25.15 -0.07 -12.17
CA GLU A 33 -26.18 -0.23 -13.21
C GLU A 33 -25.72 0.30 -14.57
N ASP A 34 -25.06 1.46 -14.60
CA ASP A 34 -24.59 2.09 -15.83
C ASP A 34 -23.37 1.37 -16.45
N LYS A 35 -22.51 0.77 -15.60
CA LYS A 35 -21.25 0.13 -16.03
C LYS A 35 -21.11 -1.30 -15.46
N PRO A 36 -22.00 -2.22 -15.82
CA PRO A 36 -22.04 -3.57 -15.23
C PRO A 36 -20.74 -4.36 -15.45
N ASP A 37 -20.09 -4.21 -16.60
CA ASP A 37 -18.80 -4.87 -16.85
C ASP A 37 -17.68 -4.36 -15.94
N TYR A 38 -17.69 -3.06 -15.62
CA TYR A 38 -16.73 -2.49 -14.68
C TYR A 38 -17.06 -2.88 -13.25
N ALA A 39 -18.33 -2.88 -12.86
CA ALA A 39 -18.80 -3.37 -11.58
C ALA A 39 -18.35 -4.82 -11.36
N GLN A 40 -18.54 -5.69 -12.35
CA GLN A 40 -18.06 -7.07 -12.30
C GLN A 40 -16.53 -7.16 -12.14
N LEU A 41 -15.77 -6.28 -12.79
CA LEU A 41 -14.31 -6.22 -12.61
C LEU A 41 -13.95 -5.84 -11.18
N ILE A 42 -14.58 -4.80 -10.61
CA ILE A 42 -14.36 -4.39 -9.21
C ILE A 42 -14.72 -5.52 -8.25
N GLU A 43 -15.87 -6.16 -8.42
CA GLU A 43 -16.26 -7.33 -7.63
C GLU A 43 -15.25 -8.46 -7.72
N GLN A 44 -14.77 -8.79 -8.93
CA GLN A 44 -13.75 -9.83 -9.13
C GLN A 44 -12.43 -9.49 -8.44
N VAL A 45 -11.96 -8.24 -8.56
CA VAL A 45 -10.71 -7.82 -7.92
C VAL A 45 -10.87 -7.84 -6.40
N TRP A 46 -12.01 -7.40 -5.88
CA TRP A 46 -12.31 -7.45 -4.45
C TRP A 46 -12.48 -8.89 -3.95
N GLN A 47 -13.19 -9.75 -4.70
CA GLN A 47 -13.32 -11.18 -4.39
C GLN A 47 -11.98 -11.91 -4.44
N ASN A 48 -11.10 -11.57 -5.39
CA ASN A 48 -9.75 -12.10 -5.44
C ASN A 48 -8.95 -11.69 -4.18
N PHE A 49 -9.10 -10.45 -3.73
CA PHE A 49 -8.52 -9.98 -2.49
C PHE A 49 -9.03 -10.77 -1.27
N ILE A 50 -10.34 -10.94 -1.12
CA ILE A 50 -10.94 -11.71 -0.03
C ILE A 50 -10.58 -13.21 -0.10
N ALA A 51 -10.64 -13.81 -1.29
CA ALA A 51 -10.28 -15.22 -1.49
C ALA A 51 -8.78 -15.47 -1.25
N TYR A 52 -7.97 -14.48 -1.52
CA TYR A 52 -6.55 -14.43 -1.24
C TYR A 52 -6.28 -14.54 0.27
N LEU A 53 -7.06 -13.83 1.06
CA LEU A 53 -7.00 -13.86 2.53
C LEU A 53 -7.64 -15.10 3.16
N GLY A 54 -8.21 -15.99 2.36
CA GLY A 54 -8.78 -17.24 2.83
C GLY A 54 -10.16 -17.18 3.49
N ALA A 55 -10.87 -16.10 3.30
CA ALA A 55 -12.20 -15.87 3.87
C ALA A 55 -13.32 -16.52 3.03
N SER A 56 -13.23 -17.83 2.73
CA SER A 56 -14.24 -18.55 1.93
C SER A 56 -15.61 -18.63 2.58
N ASP A 57 -15.71 -18.45 3.89
CA ASP A 57 -16.98 -18.48 4.63
C ASP A 57 -17.62 -17.08 4.80
N TYR A 58 -16.92 -16.03 4.39
CA TYR A 58 -17.37 -14.64 4.53
C TYR A 58 -17.54 -13.97 3.17
N GLY A 59 -18.48 -14.46 2.41
CA GLY A 59 -19.31 -13.59 1.64
C GLY A 59 -18.80 -13.19 0.27
N SER A 60 -19.80 -13.14 -0.54
CA SER A 60 -19.95 -12.27 -1.70
C SER A 60 -19.52 -10.83 -1.36
N PHE A 61 -19.07 -10.10 -2.37
CA PHE A 61 -18.91 -8.65 -2.33
C PHE A 61 -20.07 -7.98 -1.58
N SER A 62 -19.75 -7.20 -0.55
CA SER A 62 -20.73 -6.43 0.22
C SER A 62 -20.75 -4.99 -0.27
N ILE A 63 -21.87 -4.58 -0.87
CA ILE A 63 -22.11 -3.20 -1.29
C ILE A 63 -22.00 -2.24 -0.11
N GLU A 64 -22.53 -2.61 1.06
CA GLU A 64 -22.47 -1.78 2.26
C GLU A 64 -21.02 -1.52 2.71
N THR A 65 -20.19 -2.56 2.69
CA THR A 65 -18.76 -2.40 3.00
C THR A 65 -18.07 -1.50 1.99
N TYR A 66 -18.29 -1.74 0.71
CA TYR A 66 -17.73 -0.93 -0.38
C TYR A 66 -18.15 0.55 -0.31
N VAL A 67 -19.42 0.82 0.00
CA VAL A 67 -19.95 2.19 0.19
C VAL A 67 -19.29 2.86 1.40
N SER A 68 -19.11 2.14 2.50
CA SER A 68 -18.47 2.66 3.71
C SER A 68 -16.99 3.00 3.46
N GLU A 69 -16.28 2.16 2.74
CA GLU A 69 -14.90 2.42 2.33
C GLU A 69 -14.80 3.61 1.37
N PHE A 70 -15.71 3.71 0.40
CA PHE A 70 -15.77 4.87 -0.51
C PHE A 70 -16.00 6.19 0.25
N TYR A 71 -16.92 6.19 1.21
CA TYR A 71 -17.14 7.33 2.09
C TYR A 71 -15.84 7.72 2.81
N LEU A 72 -15.10 6.75 3.36
CA LEU A 72 -13.87 7.03 4.10
C LEU A 72 -12.73 7.54 3.25
N VAL A 73 -12.54 6.96 2.09
CA VAL A 73 -11.55 7.45 1.13
C VAL A 73 -11.87 8.90 0.76
N THR A 74 -13.17 9.24 0.64
CA THR A 74 -13.62 10.62 0.41
C THR A 74 -13.25 11.52 1.59
N VAL A 75 -13.54 11.11 2.83
CA VAL A 75 -13.14 11.83 4.05
C VAL A 75 -11.63 12.06 4.08
N ALA A 76 -10.85 11.02 3.81
CA ALA A 76 -9.39 11.08 3.81
C ALA A 76 -8.84 12.08 2.77
N LYS A 77 -9.38 12.09 1.54
CA LYS A 77 -9.00 13.02 0.48
C LYS A 77 -9.29 14.48 0.86
N ILE A 78 -10.48 14.75 1.40
CA ILE A 78 -10.86 16.10 1.83
C ILE A 78 -10.01 16.58 3.01
N LEU A 79 -9.77 15.71 4.00
CA LEU A 79 -8.87 16.03 5.11
C LEU A 79 -7.45 16.33 4.63
N CYS A 80 -6.92 15.51 3.72
CA CYS A 80 -5.59 15.71 3.15
C CYS A 80 -5.47 17.08 2.44
N ALA A 81 -6.48 17.46 1.65
CA ALA A 81 -6.50 18.76 1.00
C ALA A 81 -6.46 19.91 2.01
N ASN A 82 -7.25 19.83 3.11
CA ASN A 82 -7.23 20.83 4.19
C ASN A 82 -5.88 20.84 4.94
N ILE A 83 -5.29 19.69 5.17
CA ILE A 83 -3.97 19.53 5.80
C ILE A 83 -2.90 20.25 4.96
N LEU A 84 -2.88 20.02 3.65
CA LEU A 84 -1.93 20.65 2.73
C LEU A 84 -2.14 22.17 2.65
N ALA A 85 -3.38 22.62 2.63
CA ALA A 85 -3.70 24.05 2.63
C ALA A 85 -3.43 24.73 3.98
N GLY A 86 -3.24 23.99 5.07
CA GLY A 86 -3.09 24.52 6.44
C GLY A 86 -4.34 25.22 6.96
N ARG A 87 -5.49 25.05 6.29
CA ARG A 87 -6.78 25.68 6.62
C ARG A 87 -7.95 24.89 6.07
N ALA A 88 -9.14 25.13 6.58
CA ALA A 88 -10.36 24.61 5.96
C ALA A 88 -10.56 25.20 4.57
N ILE A 89 -10.80 24.34 3.59
CA ILE A 89 -11.08 24.68 2.19
C ILE A 89 -12.60 24.67 2.00
N ILE A 90 -13.13 25.72 1.36
CA ILE A 90 -14.49 25.72 0.81
C ILE A 90 -14.34 25.85 -0.69
N SER A 91 -14.74 24.83 -1.40
CA SER A 91 -14.44 24.69 -2.82
C SER A 91 -15.66 24.89 -3.71
N SER A 92 -15.42 25.25 -4.98
CA SER A 92 -16.40 25.05 -6.05
C SER A 92 -16.61 23.56 -6.32
N ASP A 93 -17.67 23.21 -7.08
CA ASP A 93 -17.88 21.81 -7.46
C ASP A 93 -16.72 21.23 -8.28
N ASP A 94 -16.10 22.05 -9.13
CA ASP A 94 -14.96 21.65 -9.95
C ASP A 94 -13.71 21.39 -9.09
N GLU A 95 -13.51 22.17 -8.04
CA GLU A 95 -12.42 21.94 -7.11
C GLU A 95 -12.67 20.70 -6.24
N VAL A 96 -13.92 20.46 -5.80
CA VAL A 96 -14.29 19.21 -5.13
C VAL A 96 -13.94 18.02 -6.02
N LYS A 97 -14.36 18.05 -7.30
CA LYS A 97 -14.04 16.99 -8.26
C LYS A 97 -12.53 16.81 -8.45
N SER A 98 -11.80 17.93 -8.52
CA SER A 98 -10.33 17.93 -8.60
C SER A 98 -9.65 17.30 -7.38
N ILE A 99 -10.19 17.53 -6.17
CA ILE A 99 -9.69 16.86 -4.95
C ILE A 99 -9.98 15.36 -4.99
N LEU A 100 -11.21 14.98 -5.34
CA LEU A 100 -11.61 13.58 -5.39
C LEU A 100 -10.89 12.79 -6.48
N GLY A 101 -10.65 13.41 -7.63
CA GLY A 101 -9.95 12.82 -8.79
C GLY A 101 -8.43 12.85 -8.71
N GLY A 102 -7.85 13.66 -7.81
CA GLY A 102 -6.41 13.72 -7.59
C GLY A 102 -5.69 14.89 -8.25
N GLU A 103 -6.32 15.64 -9.18
CA GLU A 103 -5.67 16.76 -9.86
C GLU A 103 -5.25 17.88 -8.89
N TYR A 104 -5.97 18.06 -7.80
CA TYR A 104 -5.62 19.00 -6.74
C TYR A 104 -4.22 18.71 -6.17
N PHE A 105 -3.91 17.44 -5.94
CA PHE A 105 -2.62 16.99 -5.39
C PHE A 105 -1.51 17.03 -6.43
N SER A 106 -1.80 16.66 -7.67
CA SER A 106 -0.82 16.73 -8.77
C SER A 106 -0.35 18.15 -9.04
N ARG A 107 -1.24 19.15 -8.90
CA ARG A 107 -0.89 20.58 -8.97
C ARG A 107 0.06 21.03 -7.86
N GLN A 108 0.13 20.28 -6.76
CA GLN A 108 1.07 20.47 -5.67
C GLN A 108 2.28 19.53 -5.76
N ASN A 109 2.52 18.97 -6.93
CA ASN A 109 3.64 18.07 -7.23
C ASN A 109 3.60 16.71 -6.49
N ILE A 110 2.43 16.30 -5.97
CA ILE A 110 2.20 15.02 -5.30
C ILE A 110 1.43 14.09 -6.25
N TYR A 111 2.08 13.05 -6.78
CA TYR A 111 1.54 12.32 -7.93
C TYR A 111 0.84 11.00 -7.61
N ASN A 112 1.25 10.26 -6.59
CA ASN A 112 0.67 8.95 -6.27
C ASN A 112 -0.20 8.95 -5.01
N PHE A 113 -0.69 10.10 -4.59
CA PHE A 113 -1.59 10.18 -3.45
C PHE A 113 -2.98 9.62 -3.79
N VAL A 114 -3.60 10.14 -4.85
CA VAL A 114 -4.85 9.60 -5.38
C VAL A 114 -4.52 8.80 -6.63
N ASP A 115 -4.38 7.51 -6.46
CA ASP A 115 -4.36 6.58 -7.57
C ASP A 115 -5.80 6.34 -8.06
N TYR A 116 -5.96 5.89 -9.32
CA TYR A 116 -7.26 5.42 -9.81
C TYR A 116 -7.52 4.03 -9.22
N ASP A 117 -7.85 4.03 -7.92
CA ASP A 117 -8.12 2.87 -7.11
C ASP A 117 -9.49 2.24 -7.40
N TYR A 118 -9.95 1.36 -6.50
CA TYR A 118 -11.26 0.71 -6.58
C TYR A 118 -12.44 1.68 -6.63
N PHE A 119 -12.25 2.94 -6.21
CA PHE A 119 -13.29 3.98 -6.10
C PHE A 119 -13.15 5.07 -7.16
N GLY A 120 -12.06 5.08 -7.93
CA GLY A 120 -11.75 6.13 -8.90
C GLY A 120 -12.86 6.38 -9.93
N TRP A 121 -13.55 5.33 -10.36
CA TRP A 121 -14.64 5.42 -11.32
C TRP A 121 -15.88 6.17 -10.81
N LEU A 122 -16.06 6.24 -9.48
CA LEU A 122 -17.15 6.97 -8.81
C LEU A 122 -16.91 8.48 -8.76
N ASN A 123 -15.69 8.94 -9.01
CA ASN A 123 -15.33 10.35 -9.02
C ASN A 123 -15.66 11.07 -10.34
N SER A 124 -16.33 10.41 -11.26
CA SER A 124 -16.78 10.96 -12.53
C SER A 124 -18.28 11.29 -12.54
N ASN A 125 -18.71 12.20 -13.43
CA ASN A 125 -20.14 12.44 -13.66
C ASN A 125 -20.79 11.21 -14.30
N PRO A 126 -22.06 10.87 -13.98
CA PRO A 126 -22.95 11.62 -13.06
C PRO A 126 -22.75 11.31 -11.58
N TYR A 127 -22.03 10.25 -11.22
CA TYR A 127 -21.98 9.66 -9.87
C TYR A 127 -21.45 10.63 -8.81
N VAL A 128 -20.39 11.36 -9.12
CA VAL A 128 -19.79 12.35 -8.19
C VAL A 128 -20.79 13.43 -7.78
N SER A 129 -21.77 13.71 -8.61
CA SER A 129 -22.79 14.73 -8.32
C SER A 129 -23.66 14.41 -7.10
N PHE A 130 -23.83 13.12 -6.77
CA PHE A 130 -24.56 12.69 -5.58
C PHE A 130 -23.80 13.00 -4.29
N ILE A 131 -22.47 12.93 -4.33
CA ILE A 131 -21.64 13.12 -3.13
C ILE A 131 -21.14 14.56 -2.93
N VAL A 132 -21.19 15.41 -3.97
CA VAL A 132 -20.75 16.82 -3.87
C VAL A 132 -21.46 17.57 -2.72
N PRO A 133 -22.79 17.47 -2.52
CA PRO A 133 -23.45 18.12 -1.39
C PRO A 133 -22.92 17.64 -0.03
N CYS A 134 -22.64 16.35 0.11
CA CYS A 134 -22.03 15.78 1.30
C CYS A 134 -20.63 16.34 1.54
N VAL A 135 -19.80 16.42 0.50
CA VAL A 135 -18.45 16.98 0.61
C VAL A 135 -18.48 18.45 1.01
N ARG A 136 -19.43 19.22 0.50
CA ARG A 136 -19.60 20.64 0.91
C ARG A 136 -19.97 20.78 2.39
N GLU A 137 -20.88 19.95 2.88
CA GLU A 137 -21.23 19.95 4.31
C GLU A 137 -20.04 19.48 5.16
N MET A 138 -19.28 18.49 4.70
CA MET A 138 -18.04 18.08 5.34
C MET A 138 -17.04 19.24 5.44
N GLN A 139 -16.81 19.96 4.35
CA GLN A 139 -15.95 21.14 4.34
C GLN A 139 -16.46 22.23 5.29
N SER A 140 -17.78 22.42 5.38
CA SER A 140 -18.38 23.36 6.34
C SER A 140 -18.08 22.98 7.78
N ARG A 141 -18.23 21.71 8.16
CA ARG A 141 -17.90 21.21 9.50
C ARG A 141 -16.41 21.28 9.81
N LEU A 142 -15.57 21.03 8.83
CA LEU A 142 -14.12 21.11 8.97
C LEU A 142 -13.61 22.53 9.26
N ARG A 143 -14.44 23.59 9.10
CA ARG A 143 -14.10 24.94 9.54
C ARG A 143 -13.89 25.07 11.04
N ALA A 144 -14.45 24.17 11.83
CA ALA A 144 -14.26 24.13 13.28
C ALA A 144 -12.88 23.57 13.68
N TYR A 145 -12.11 23.04 12.73
CA TYR A 145 -10.81 22.42 12.97
C TYR A 145 -9.66 23.39 12.67
N ASP A 146 -8.66 23.35 13.53
CA ASP A 146 -7.39 24.05 13.30
C ASP A 146 -6.42 23.14 12.57
N PHE A 147 -6.19 23.42 11.28
CA PHE A 147 -5.26 22.70 10.42
C PHE A 147 -3.82 23.26 10.46
N SER A 148 -3.60 24.39 11.14
CA SER A 148 -2.27 24.93 11.37
C SER A 148 -1.54 24.16 12.46
N ARG A 149 -2.29 23.58 13.42
CA ARG A 149 -1.78 22.78 14.53
C ARG A 149 -2.27 21.35 14.42
N LEU A 150 -1.49 20.49 13.79
CA LEU A 150 -1.81 19.09 13.71
C LEU A 150 -1.19 18.30 14.85
N SER A 151 -1.91 17.29 15.30
CA SER A 151 -1.31 16.24 16.12
C SER A 151 -0.27 15.52 15.28
N GLU A 152 0.93 15.35 15.80
CA GLU A 152 1.99 14.56 15.16
C GLU A 152 1.78 13.05 15.34
N ARG A 153 0.57 12.60 15.57
CA ARG A 153 0.23 11.20 15.83
C ARG A 153 -0.65 10.66 14.71
N ASP A 154 -0.68 9.34 14.57
CA ASP A 154 -1.66 8.69 13.71
C ASP A 154 -3.08 9.10 14.11
N ILE A 155 -3.73 9.88 13.26
CA ILE A 155 -5.10 10.35 13.48
C ILE A 155 -6.16 9.43 12.87
N PHE A 156 -5.75 8.51 12.01
CA PHE A 156 -6.65 7.66 11.24
C PHE A 156 -6.77 6.22 11.76
N GLY A 157 -5.83 5.73 12.56
CA GLY A 157 -5.87 4.37 13.08
C GLY A 157 -7.17 4.05 13.81
N ARG A 158 -7.71 5.01 14.59
CA ARG A 158 -9.01 4.84 15.25
C ARG A 158 -10.19 4.90 14.29
N LEU A 159 -10.12 5.73 13.25
CA LEU A 159 -11.15 5.80 12.23
C LEU A 159 -11.20 4.50 11.43
N LEU A 160 -10.04 4.01 11.00
CA LEU A 160 -9.89 2.70 10.35
C LEU A 160 -10.41 1.58 11.25
N ALA A 161 -10.11 1.64 12.55
CA ALA A 161 -10.59 0.66 13.54
C ALA A 161 -12.11 0.60 13.68
N GLN A 162 -12.83 1.69 13.46
CA GLN A 162 -14.29 1.71 13.54
C GLN A 162 -14.98 1.20 12.28
N LEU A 163 -14.38 1.45 11.14
CA LEU A 163 -15.00 1.26 9.84
C LEU A 163 -14.67 -0.07 9.20
N ALA A 164 -13.47 -0.56 9.41
CA ALA A 164 -13.21 -1.94 9.11
C ALA A 164 -14.17 -2.77 9.96
N ASN A 165 -15.17 -3.36 9.34
CA ASN A 165 -16.09 -4.26 10.01
C ASN A 165 -15.27 -5.15 10.95
N ARG A 166 -15.64 -5.22 12.23
CA ARG A 166 -14.90 -5.98 13.24
C ARG A 166 -14.57 -7.40 12.77
N GLU A 167 -15.46 -7.97 11.97
CA GLU A 167 -15.29 -9.29 11.36
C GLU A 167 -14.18 -9.27 10.29
N HIS A 168 -14.11 -8.24 9.44
CA HIS A 168 -13.08 -8.10 8.42
C HIS A 168 -11.69 -7.95 9.04
N ARG A 169 -11.54 -7.15 10.10
CA ARG A 169 -10.27 -7.00 10.84
C ARG A 169 -9.82 -8.30 11.51
N LEU A 170 -10.77 -9.01 12.11
CA LEU A 170 -10.49 -10.31 12.74
C LEU A 170 -10.05 -11.34 11.70
N MET A 171 -10.60 -11.27 10.48
CA MET A 171 -10.17 -12.11 9.36
C MET A 171 -8.75 -11.79 8.89
N LEU A 172 -8.40 -10.51 8.85
CA LEU A 172 -7.06 -10.06 8.44
C LEU A 172 -6.01 -10.23 9.55
N GLY A 173 -6.43 -10.61 10.77
CA GLY A 173 -5.53 -10.66 11.92
C GLY A 173 -4.95 -9.29 12.28
N GLN A 174 -5.66 -8.20 11.91
CA GLN A 174 -5.19 -6.84 12.12
C GLN A 174 -5.31 -6.46 13.60
N GLU A 175 -4.18 -6.18 14.22
CA GLU A 175 -4.06 -5.59 15.55
C GLU A 175 -3.37 -4.23 15.42
N PHE A 176 -4.04 -3.15 15.86
CA PHE A 176 -3.48 -1.81 15.76
C PHE A 176 -2.39 -1.59 16.79
N THR A 177 -1.24 -1.15 16.32
CA THR A 177 -0.10 -0.86 17.19
C THR A 177 -0.33 0.45 17.93
N PRO A 178 -0.34 0.44 19.29
CA PRO A 178 -0.36 1.68 20.06
C PRO A 178 0.85 2.55 19.75
N HIS A 179 0.63 3.87 19.67
CA HIS A 179 1.65 4.85 19.35
C HIS A 179 2.92 4.72 20.21
N TRP A 180 2.76 4.50 21.54
CA TRP A 180 3.90 4.41 22.45
C TRP A 180 4.82 3.22 22.13
N ILE A 181 4.25 2.08 21.70
CA ILE A 181 5.05 0.91 21.27
C ILE A 181 5.82 1.25 19.99
N ALA A 182 5.17 1.86 19.02
CA ALA A 182 5.82 2.24 17.77
C ALA A 182 6.96 3.23 18.04
N CYS A 183 6.75 4.21 18.91
CA CYS A 183 7.76 5.19 19.34
C CYS A 183 8.97 4.51 19.97
N ASP A 184 8.76 3.62 20.96
CA ASP A 184 9.84 2.94 21.66
C ASP A 184 10.64 2.03 20.72
N ILE A 185 9.96 1.25 19.87
CA ILE A 185 10.59 0.37 18.89
C ILE A 185 11.43 1.18 17.88
N VAL A 186 10.87 2.25 17.35
CA VAL A 186 11.57 3.07 16.36
C VAL A 186 12.81 3.73 16.97
N ASN A 187 12.68 4.36 18.13
CA ASN A 187 13.81 5.01 18.81
C ASN A 187 14.93 4.01 19.12
N TYR A 188 14.58 2.83 19.63
CA TYR A 188 15.55 1.76 19.87
C TYR A 188 16.33 1.37 18.61
N ASN A 189 15.64 1.25 17.46
CA ASN A 189 16.31 0.90 16.20
C ASN A 189 17.13 2.07 15.62
N ILE A 190 16.62 3.31 15.69
CA ILE A 190 17.36 4.51 15.23
C ILE A 190 18.67 4.71 15.98
N GLU A 191 18.68 4.46 17.29
CA GLU A 191 19.92 4.49 18.10
C GLU A 191 20.93 3.44 17.64
N ARG A 192 20.47 2.23 17.30
CA ARG A 192 21.33 1.12 16.87
C ARG A 192 21.88 1.28 15.45
N LEU A 193 21.23 2.05 14.59
CA LEU A 193 21.77 2.38 13.28
C LEU A 193 23.02 3.27 13.35
N GLY A 194 23.31 3.91 14.51
CA GLY A 194 24.48 4.74 14.67
C GLY A 194 24.57 5.84 13.63
N GLU A 195 25.63 5.84 12.82
CA GLU A 195 25.87 6.83 11.76
C GLU A 195 25.24 6.46 10.41
N GLU A 196 24.63 5.26 10.27
CA GLU A 196 23.98 4.87 9.03
C GLU A 196 22.74 5.71 8.76
N GLU A 197 22.57 6.10 7.49
CA GLU A 197 21.34 6.76 7.03
C GLU A 197 20.15 5.81 7.15
N PRO A 198 19.08 6.20 7.87
CA PRO A 198 17.94 5.32 8.10
C PRO A 198 17.18 4.99 6.80
N ARG A 199 16.98 3.72 6.55
CA ARG A 199 16.13 3.16 5.49
C ARG A 199 15.22 2.13 6.14
N ILE A 200 14.04 2.56 6.53
CA ILE A 200 13.13 1.82 7.41
C ILE A 200 11.93 1.35 6.60
N MET A 201 11.60 0.08 6.75
CA MET A 201 10.45 -0.51 6.09
C MET A 201 9.43 -1.02 7.11
N ASP A 202 8.16 -0.75 6.84
CA ASP A 202 7.02 -1.43 7.47
C ASP A 202 6.25 -2.21 6.39
N MET A 203 6.29 -3.52 6.48
CA MET A 203 5.74 -4.41 5.45
C MET A 203 4.25 -4.73 5.62
N CYS A 204 3.63 -4.31 6.73
CA CYS A 204 2.20 -4.40 7.04
C CYS A 204 1.79 -3.10 7.74
N CYS A 205 1.91 -1.97 7.01
CA CYS A 205 1.97 -0.66 7.65
C CYS A 205 0.65 -0.16 8.23
N GLY A 206 -0.49 -0.78 7.90
CA GLY A 206 -1.78 -0.31 8.35
C GLY A 206 -1.99 1.17 8.02
N SER A 207 -2.38 1.98 9.00
CA SER A 207 -2.47 3.44 8.88
C SER A 207 -1.12 4.17 8.94
N GLY A 208 0.00 3.47 9.07
CA GLY A 208 1.36 4.02 8.98
C GLY A 208 1.97 4.50 10.29
N VAL A 209 1.57 3.95 11.44
CA VAL A 209 2.08 4.40 12.75
C VAL A 209 3.60 4.31 12.86
N PHE A 210 4.22 3.20 12.45
CA PHE A 210 5.67 3.06 12.45
C PHE A 210 6.35 4.01 11.48
N LEU A 211 5.73 4.28 10.32
CA LEU A 211 6.27 5.20 9.33
C LEU A 211 6.33 6.64 9.87
N ILE A 212 5.28 7.08 10.55
CA ILE A 212 5.22 8.41 11.16
C ILE A 212 6.26 8.54 12.27
N GLU A 213 6.32 7.55 13.16
CA GLU A 213 7.30 7.59 14.26
C GLU A 213 8.74 7.55 13.73
N SER A 214 8.99 6.82 12.64
CA SER A 214 10.30 6.81 11.97
C SER A 214 10.66 8.18 11.40
N ILE A 215 9.71 8.86 10.73
CA ILE A 215 9.93 10.23 10.23
C ILE A 215 10.29 11.17 11.38
N LYS A 216 9.55 11.12 12.50
CA LYS A 216 9.82 11.96 13.68
C LYS A 216 11.19 11.71 14.25
N ALA A 217 11.53 10.45 14.51
CA ALA A 217 12.82 10.07 15.09
C ALA A 217 13.99 10.49 14.18
N VAL A 218 13.83 10.39 12.85
CA VAL A 218 14.84 10.85 11.89
C VAL A 218 14.92 12.37 11.85
N ARG A 219 13.79 13.07 11.87
CA ARG A 219 13.78 14.55 11.97
C ARG A 219 14.49 15.02 13.21
N GLU A 220 14.29 14.36 14.35
CA GLU A 220 14.95 14.69 15.60
C GLU A 220 16.47 14.40 15.53
N LYS A 221 16.87 13.20 15.11
CA LYS A 221 18.27 12.78 14.98
C LYS A 221 19.09 13.70 14.09
N TYR A 222 18.54 14.09 12.93
CA TYR A 222 19.24 14.92 11.93
C TYR A 222 18.86 16.41 12.03
N GLN A 223 18.07 16.80 13.05
CA GLN A 223 17.59 18.17 13.28
C GLN A 223 16.92 18.77 12.02
N ILE A 224 16.03 18.00 11.36
CA ILE A 224 15.36 18.41 10.13
C ILE A 224 14.13 19.25 10.48
N SER A 225 14.19 20.54 10.15
CA SER A 225 13.10 21.49 10.26
C SER A 225 13.11 22.45 9.07
N VAL A 226 12.08 23.26 8.90
CA VAL A 226 12.01 24.26 7.83
C VAL A 226 13.18 25.26 7.92
N GLU A 227 13.59 25.64 9.14
CA GLU A 227 14.69 26.57 9.38
C GLU A 227 16.07 25.93 9.18
N ASN A 228 16.14 24.62 9.28
CA ASN A 228 17.40 23.87 9.20
C ASN A 228 17.30 22.76 8.15
N TYR A 229 17.08 23.17 6.89
CA TYR A 229 16.90 22.27 5.75
C TYR A 229 17.96 22.48 4.68
N ASP A 230 18.45 21.40 4.13
CA ASP A 230 19.43 21.38 3.05
C ASP A 230 19.22 20.16 2.15
N GLU A 231 19.95 20.06 1.03
CA GLU A 231 19.84 18.98 0.06
C GLU A 231 20.18 17.60 0.66
N TYR A 232 21.13 17.55 1.60
CA TYR A 232 21.48 16.30 2.29
C TYR A 232 20.33 15.81 3.17
N LYS A 233 19.72 16.69 3.96
CA LYS A 233 18.57 16.38 4.80
C LYS A 233 17.32 16.01 3.98
N ASP A 234 17.15 16.68 2.82
CA ASP A 234 16.13 16.33 1.84
C ASP A 234 16.27 14.88 1.37
N SER A 235 17.47 14.49 0.95
CA SER A 235 17.74 13.13 0.47
C SER A 235 17.50 12.07 1.54
N ILE A 236 17.82 12.37 2.80
CA ILE A 236 17.57 11.47 3.92
C ILE A 236 16.07 11.31 4.16
N ILE A 237 15.34 12.41 4.42
CA ILE A 237 13.98 12.33 4.92
C ILE A 237 12.99 11.78 3.90
N PHE A 238 13.14 12.12 2.60
CA PHE A 238 12.28 11.59 1.54
C PHE A 238 12.57 10.14 1.17
N SER A 239 13.67 9.57 1.68
CA SER A 239 14.04 8.17 1.46
C SER A 239 14.04 7.30 2.71
N THR A 240 13.69 7.88 3.87
CA THR A 240 13.75 7.20 5.16
C THR A 240 12.81 6.01 5.27
N VAL A 241 11.56 6.15 4.82
CA VAL A 241 10.52 5.14 5.06
C VAL A 241 9.95 4.57 3.78
N MET A 242 9.48 3.33 3.88
CA MET A 242 8.61 2.70 2.89
C MET A 242 7.60 1.81 3.59
N GLY A 243 6.34 1.84 3.13
CA GLY A 243 5.25 1.02 3.66
C GLY A 243 4.57 0.19 2.58
N PHE A 244 4.22 -1.05 2.95
CA PHE A 244 3.31 -1.90 2.18
C PHE A 244 2.12 -2.27 3.04
N ASP A 245 0.97 -2.33 2.42
CA ASP A 245 -0.21 -2.99 3.00
C ASP A 245 -1.06 -3.60 1.89
N ILE A 246 -1.77 -4.64 2.22
CA ILE A 246 -2.68 -5.32 1.30
C ILE A 246 -4.07 -4.69 1.31
N ASP A 247 -4.41 -3.92 2.34
CA ASP A 247 -5.67 -3.20 2.49
C ASP A 247 -5.56 -1.81 1.81
N PRO A 248 -6.29 -1.55 0.70
CA PRO A 248 -6.20 -0.29 -0.03
C PRO A 248 -6.66 0.92 0.79
N LEU A 249 -7.59 0.73 1.75
CA LEU A 249 -8.03 1.79 2.65
C LEU A 249 -6.92 2.13 3.65
N ALA A 250 -6.27 1.13 4.23
CA ALA A 250 -5.14 1.34 5.12
C ALA A 250 -4.02 2.11 4.41
N VAL A 251 -3.68 1.73 3.17
CA VAL A 251 -2.71 2.45 2.32
C VAL A 251 -3.09 3.92 2.12
N MET A 252 -4.36 4.20 1.81
CA MET A 252 -4.82 5.59 1.64
C MET A 252 -4.63 6.39 2.93
N LEU A 253 -5.03 5.84 4.08
CA LEU A 253 -4.89 6.50 5.36
C LEU A 253 -3.42 6.70 5.77
N ALA A 254 -2.57 5.71 5.51
CA ALA A 254 -1.12 5.82 5.73
C ALA A 254 -0.50 6.93 4.85
N LYS A 255 -0.93 7.06 3.59
CA LYS A 255 -0.50 8.16 2.71
C LYS A 255 -0.88 9.53 3.27
N VAL A 256 -2.10 9.70 3.80
CA VAL A 256 -2.50 10.97 4.43
C VAL A 256 -1.65 11.27 5.67
N ASN A 257 -1.42 10.28 6.51
CA ASN A 257 -0.57 10.41 7.69
C ASN A 257 0.88 10.78 7.33
N TRP A 258 1.43 10.18 6.28
CA TRP A 258 2.76 10.54 5.77
C TRP A 258 2.80 11.98 5.25
N ILE A 259 1.81 12.41 4.46
CA ILE A 259 1.70 13.79 3.98
C ILE A 259 1.61 14.75 5.17
N MET A 260 0.83 14.42 6.18
CA MET A 260 0.71 15.22 7.39
C MET A 260 2.06 15.40 8.10
N ALA A 261 2.88 14.34 8.17
CA ALA A 261 4.19 14.37 8.81
C ALA A 261 5.28 15.12 8.01
N MET A 262 5.08 15.24 6.67
CA MET A 262 6.09 15.77 5.75
C MET A 262 5.75 17.12 5.12
N ARG A 263 4.51 17.57 5.21
CA ARG A 263 3.95 18.70 4.44
C ARG A 263 4.72 20.01 4.57
N ASP A 264 5.29 20.29 5.75
CA ASP A 264 6.05 21.52 6.04
C ASP A 264 7.36 21.56 5.25
N LEU A 265 7.87 20.41 4.82
CA LEU A 265 9.10 20.27 4.03
C LEU A 265 8.83 20.30 2.51
N PHE A 266 7.59 20.10 2.06
CA PHE A 266 7.26 20.08 0.63
C PHE A 266 7.67 21.34 -0.14
N PRO A 267 7.50 22.57 0.41
CA PRO A 267 7.96 23.78 -0.27
C PRO A 267 9.48 23.86 -0.48
N MET A 268 10.24 23.08 0.30
CA MET A 268 11.71 23.03 0.25
C MET A 268 12.22 21.94 -0.70
N HIS A 269 11.40 20.95 -1.01
CA HIS A 269 11.73 19.84 -1.89
C HIS A 269 11.70 20.25 -3.35
N SER A 270 12.80 20.03 -4.06
CA SER A 270 12.94 20.44 -5.48
C SER A 270 12.39 19.41 -6.48
N GLY A 271 12.05 18.21 -6.02
CA GLY A 271 11.65 17.08 -6.86
C GLY A 271 10.14 16.84 -6.92
N THR A 272 9.77 15.78 -7.61
CA THR A 272 8.43 15.20 -7.58
C THR A 272 8.22 14.44 -6.27
N ILE A 273 7.13 14.73 -5.58
CA ILE A 273 6.78 14.06 -4.34
C ILE A 273 6.05 12.76 -4.67
N THR A 274 6.67 11.64 -4.30
CA THR A 274 6.07 10.32 -4.38
C THR A 274 5.93 9.77 -2.98
N VAL A 275 4.70 9.54 -2.52
CA VAL A 275 4.43 8.96 -1.21
C VAL A 275 4.91 7.51 -1.21
N PRO A 276 5.86 7.12 -0.33
CA PRO A 276 6.50 5.80 -0.39
C PRO A 276 5.66 4.70 0.28
N ILE A 277 4.36 4.67 -0.01
CA ILE A 277 3.40 3.71 0.56
C ILE A 277 2.61 3.10 -0.59
N TYR A 278 2.57 1.76 -0.65
CA TYR A 278 2.05 1.04 -1.79
C TYR A 278 1.10 -0.09 -1.39
N HIS A 279 0.08 -0.30 -2.20
CA HIS A 279 -0.84 -1.42 -2.08
C HIS A 279 -0.21 -2.69 -2.66
N ALA A 280 0.43 -3.50 -1.81
CA ALA A 280 1.16 -4.68 -2.23
C ALA A 280 1.21 -5.76 -1.16
N ASP A 281 1.34 -7.02 -1.60
CA ASP A 281 1.67 -8.13 -0.71
C ASP A 281 3.19 -8.27 -0.58
N SER A 282 3.69 -7.93 0.59
CA SER A 282 5.12 -7.91 0.89
C SER A 282 5.79 -9.29 0.90
N LEU A 283 5.03 -10.38 0.92
CA LEU A 283 5.57 -11.74 0.93
C LEU A 283 6.05 -12.22 -0.45
N PHE A 284 5.64 -11.55 -1.54
CA PHE A 284 5.95 -11.95 -2.90
C PHE A 284 6.77 -10.89 -3.63
N VAL A 285 7.52 -11.30 -4.66
CA VAL A 285 8.20 -10.36 -5.57
C VAL A 285 7.18 -9.51 -6.30
N ALA A 286 6.10 -10.15 -6.71
CA ALA A 286 4.96 -9.50 -7.32
C ALA A 286 3.68 -9.97 -6.62
N THR A 287 2.86 -9.01 -6.19
CA THR A 287 1.55 -9.32 -5.60
C THR A 287 0.71 -10.09 -6.61
N PRO A 288 0.16 -11.26 -6.28
CA PRO A 288 -0.67 -12.04 -7.20
C PRO A 288 -1.90 -11.25 -7.63
N ILE A 289 -1.95 -10.87 -8.91
CA ILE A 289 -3.09 -10.15 -9.51
C ILE A 289 -4.14 -11.15 -10.01
N THR A 290 -3.69 -12.36 -10.32
CA THR A 290 -4.53 -13.47 -10.79
C THR A 290 -4.45 -14.62 -9.80
N ARG A 291 -5.27 -15.67 -10.00
CA ARG A 291 -5.21 -16.90 -9.19
C ARG A 291 -3.88 -17.65 -9.30
N ARG A 292 -3.04 -17.29 -10.28
CA ARG A 292 -1.71 -17.87 -10.45
C ARG A 292 -0.71 -17.14 -9.58
N MET A 293 -0.07 -17.89 -8.70
CA MET A 293 1.05 -17.40 -7.89
C MET A 293 2.31 -17.23 -8.76
N PRO A 294 3.12 -16.18 -8.54
CA PRO A 294 4.40 -16.06 -9.21
C PRO A 294 5.30 -17.24 -8.86
N THR A 295 5.88 -17.89 -9.86
CA THR A 295 6.86 -18.96 -9.66
C THR A 295 8.27 -18.37 -9.65
N GLN A 296 9.08 -18.78 -8.67
CA GLN A 296 10.46 -18.33 -8.56
C GLN A 296 11.29 -18.93 -9.71
N GLY A 297 12.10 -18.11 -10.40
CA GLY A 297 12.97 -18.53 -11.49
C GLY A 297 12.31 -18.53 -12.89
N GLU A 298 11.12 -17.97 -13.05
CA GLU A 298 10.56 -17.69 -14.38
C GLU A 298 11.21 -16.44 -14.98
N ASP A 299 11.50 -16.45 -16.28
CA ASP A 299 12.08 -15.32 -17.01
C ASP A 299 11.09 -14.17 -17.20
N CYS A 300 9.81 -14.40 -16.92
CA CYS A 300 8.76 -13.41 -17.02
C CYS A 300 7.61 -13.63 -16.03
N TYR A 301 6.94 -12.54 -15.67
CA TYR A 301 5.66 -12.54 -14.96
C TYR A 301 4.51 -12.36 -15.95
N VAL A 302 3.42 -13.10 -15.75
CA VAL A 302 2.26 -13.06 -16.64
C VAL A 302 1.13 -12.33 -15.95
N ILE A 303 0.66 -11.23 -16.55
CA ILE A 303 -0.56 -10.54 -16.16
C ILE A 303 -1.66 -10.78 -17.19
N THR A 304 -2.90 -10.82 -16.75
CA THR A 304 -4.05 -10.95 -17.65
C THR A 304 -4.82 -9.62 -17.72
N LEU A 305 -4.71 -8.95 -18.85
CA LEU A 305 -5.45 -7.73 -19.16
C LEU A 305 -6.50 -8.05 -20.25
N ASN A 306 -7.76 -7.74 -19.98
CA ASN A 306 -8.85 -7.92 -20.95
C ASN A 306 -8.85 -9.31 -21.62
N LYS A 307 -8.69 -10.38 -20.83
CA LYS A 307 -8.60 -11.78 -21.29
C LYS A 307 -7.31 -12.13 -22.09
N GLN A 308 -6.41 -11.17 -22.29
CA GLN A 308 -5.12 -11.40 -22.92
C GLN A 308 -4.02 -11.46 -21.88
N GLN A 309 -3.08 -12.38 -22.08
CA GLN A 309 -1.91 -12.54 -21.22
C GLN A 309 -0.77 -11.66 -21.76
N ILE A 310 -0.22 -10.81 -20.90
CA ILE A 310 0.98 -10.03 -21.19
C ILE A 310 2.11 -10.60 -20.34
N ARG A 311 3.24 -10.85 -21.00
CA ARG A 311 4.46 -11.31 -20.35
C ARG A 311 5.33 -10.09 -20.03
N ILE A 312 5.60 -9.87 -18.76
CA ILE A 312 6.49 -8.80 -18.30
C ILE A 312 7.83 -9.43 -17.93
N PRO A 313 8.94 -9.02 -18.56
CA PRO A 313 10.25 -9.56 -18.30
C PRO A 313 10.66 -9.44 -16.83
N ALA A 314 11.19 -10.52 -16.25
CA ALA A 314 11.54 -10.58 -14.83
C ALA A 314 12.62 -9.56 -14.44
N PHE A 315 13.52 -9.20 -15.35
CA PHE A 315 14.58 -8.22 -15.07
C PHE A 315 14.00 -6.85 -14.65
N LEU A 316 12.83 -6.45 -15.18
CA LEU A 316 12.18 -5.18 -14.84
C LEU A 316 11.84 -5.05 -13.35
N PHE A 317 11.72 -6.17 -12.64
CA PHE A 317 11.38 -6.19 -11.20
C PHE A 317 12.60 -6.25 -10.29
N SER A 318 13.80 -6.19 -10.85
CA SER A 318 14.99 -6.08 -10.02
C SER A 318 15.26 -4.64 -9.59
N THR A 319 15.85 -4.48 -8.44
CA THR A 319 16.21 -3.19 -7.84
C THR A 319 17.02 -2.30 -8.80
N ALA A 320 17.91 -2.91 -9.61
CA ALA A 320 18.73 -2.19 -10.58
C ALA A 320 17.90 -1.47 -11.67
N TYR A 321 16.72 -2.02 -11.99
CA TYR A 321 15.83 -1.49 -13.04
C TYR A 321 14.62 -0.72 -12.51
N ARG A 322 14.59 -0.35 -11.22
CA ARG A 322 13.46 0.34 -10.60
C ARG A 322 13.02 1.60 -11.37
N LYS A 323 13.97 2.47 -11.72
CA LYS A 323 13.68 3.70 -12.50
C LYS A 323 13.15 3.37 -13.89
N LEU A 324 13.68 2.31 -14.52
CA LEU A 324 13.20 1.84 -15.81
C LEU A 324 11.76 1.33 -15.72
N PHE A 325 11.44 0.57 -14.70
CA PHE A 325 10.08 0.10 -14.45
C PHE A 325 9.10 1.26 -14.26
N ASP A 326 9.44 2.24 -13.43
CA ASP A 326 8.60 3.42 -13.19
C ASP A 326 8.35 4.21 -14.48
N SER A 327 9.41 4.44 -15.28
CA SER A 327 9.31 5.09 -16.59
C SER A 327 8.49 4.24 -17.58
N PHE A 328 8.72 2.91 -17.61
CA PHE A 328 7.97 1.99 -18.46
C PHE A 328 6.46 2.05 -18.19
N ILE A 329 6.02 1.93 -16.94
CA ILE A 329 4.60 1.98 -16.57
C ILE A 329 4.01 3.35 -16.90
N SER A 330 4.69 4.44 -16.54
CA SER A 330 4.21 5.80 -16.77
C SER A 330 4.07 6.13 -18.26
N LYS A 331 5.10 5.81 -19.07
CA LYS A 331 5.09 6.11 -20.51
C LYS A 331 4.10 5.27 -21.30
N THR A 332 4.02 3.97 -21.01
CA THR A 332 3.06 3.07 -21.68
C THR A 332 1.62 3.48 -21.37
N TYR A 333 1.32 3.80 -20.11
CA TYR A 333 0.00 4.28 -19.70
C TYR A 333 -0.36 5.60 -20.40
N ARG A 334 0.55 6.59 -20.34
CA ARG A 334 0.31 7.90 -20.97
C ARG A 334 0.05 7.76 -22.47
N LEU A 335 0.89 7.01 -23.18
CA LEU A 335 0.70 6.78 -24.60
C LEU A 335 -0.63 6.10 -24.92
N ALA A 336 -1.03 5.10 -24.13
CA ALA A 336 -2.32 4.43 -24.29
C ALA A 336 -3.50 5.40 -24.10
N MET A 337 -3.39 6.32 -23.12
CA MET A 337 -4.43 7.33 -22.85
C MET A 337 -4.53 8.38 -23.96
N GLU A 338 -3.40 8.84 -24.48
CA GLU A 338 -3.34 9.79 -25.62
C GLU A 338 -3.98 9.15 -26.86
N ARG A 339 -3.56 7.95 -27.22
CA ARG A 339 -4.12 7.20 -28.36
C ARG A 339 -5.63 6.94 -28.22
N ALA A 340 -6.09 6.63 -27.04
CA ALA A 340 -7.52 6.36 -26.82
C ALA A 340 -8.43 7.58 -27.04
N LYS A 341 -7.90 8.79 -26.97
CA LYS A 341 -8.66 10.03 -27.25
C LYS A 341 -8.86 10.28 -28.75
N GLU A 342 -8.01 9.70 -29.59
CA GLU A 342 -8.02 9.90 -31.03
C GLU A 342 -8.60 8.67 -31.74
N PRO A 343 -9.79 8.73 -32.35
CA PRO A 343 -10.42 7.58 -33.00
C PRO A 343 -9.58 6.98 -34.12
N GLU A 344 -8.81 7.80 -34.83
CA GLU A 344 -8.01 7.42 -35.99
C GLU A 344 -6.82 6.54 -35.64
N THR A 345 -6.29 6.66 -34.41
CA THR A 345 -5.12 5.90 -33.96
C THR A 345 -5.40 4.43 -33.62
N ALA A 346 -6.67 4.02 -33.60
CA ALA A 346 -7.05 2.66 -33.19
C ALA A 346 -6.38 1.55 -34.02
N ASN A 347 -6.08 1.83 -35.30
CA ASN A 347 -5.48 0.88 -36.24
C ASN A 347 -4.01 1.24 -36.59
N GLU A 348 -3.45 2.29 -36.00
CA GLU A 348 -2.07 2.66 -36.27
C GLU A 348 -1.10 1.83 -35.43
N PRO A 349 0.01 1.37 -36.02
CA PRO A 349 1.04 0.65 -35.25
C PRO A 349 1.66 1.60 -34.22
N VAL A 350 1.95 1.07 -33.04
CA VAL A 350 2.65 1.84 -32.00
C VAL A 350 4.13 1.95 -32.37
N VAL A 351 4.67 3.17 -32.42
CA VAL A 351 6.10 3.40 -32.72
C VAL A 351 6.92 3.08 -31.47
N MET A 352 7.34 1.84 -31.37
CA MET A 352 8.03 1.31 -30.19
C MET A 352 9.41 1.89 -29.96
N GLU A 353 10.15 2.18 -31.01
CA GLU A 353 11.51 2.71 -30.91
C GLU A 353 11.55 4.05 -30.14
N THR A 354 10.62 4.95 -30.47
CA THR A 354 10.49 6.24 -29.79
C THR A 354 10.07 6.06 -28.31
N LEU A 355 9.15 5.13 -28.04
CA LEU A 355 8.69 4.87 -26.67
C LEU A 355 9.80 4.27 -25.81
N VAL A 356 10.50 3.25 -26.30
CA VAL A 356 11.60 2.59 -25.57
C VAL A 356 12.75 3.58 -25.33
N HIS A 357 13.11 4.38 -26.34
CA HIS A 357 14.11 5.43 -26.18
C HIS A 357 13.70 6.45 -25.10
N ALA A 358 12.44 6.88 -25.07
CA ALA A 358 11.95 7.80 -24.04
C ALA A 358 11.97 7.18 -22.64
N ILE A 359 11.74 5.87 -22.52
CA ILE A 359 11.83 5.11 -21.25
C ILE A 359 13.29 5.06 -20.78
N GLU A 360 14.23 4.72 -21.65
CA GLU A 360 15.65 4.70 -21.35
C GLU A 360 16.20 6.08 -20.93
N CYS A 361 15.84 7.12 -21.68
CA CYS A 361 16.28 8.49 -21.37
C CYS A 361 15.78 8.96 -20.00
N GLU A 362 14.51 8.73 -19.67
CA GLU A 362 13.93 9.15 -18.39
C GLU A 362 14.50 8.34 -17.21
N SER A 363 14.73 7.05 -17.42
CA SER A 363 15.31 6.18 -16.39
C SER A 363 16.81 6.40 -16.19
N GLY A 364 17.50 6.96 -17.18
CA GLY A 364 18.95 7.07 -17.22
C GLY A 364 19.66 5.73 -17.41
N LEU A 365 18.97 4.69 -17.90
CA LEU A 365 19.48 3.34 -18.09
C LEU A 365 19.45 2.96 -19.57
N ALA A 366 20.58 2.53 -20.11
CA ALA A 366 20.69 1.95 -21.44
C ALA A 366 20.57 0.43 -21.35
N LEU A 367 19.73 -0.16 -22.19
CA LEU A 367 19.52 -1.61 -22.29
C LEU A 367 20.40 -2.22 -23.38
N ASP A 368 20.82 -3.47 -23.19
CA ASP A 368 21.33 -4.28 -24.28
C ASP A 368 20.21 -4.61 -25.29
N ALA A 369 20.60 -5.13 -26.47
CA ALA A 369 19.68 -5.37 -27.57
C ALA A 369 18.57 -6.40 -27.20
N GLU A 370 18.88 -7.41 -26.40
CA GLU A 370 17.94 -8.46 -25.98
C GLU A 370 16.89 -7.88 -25.06
N LYS A 371 17.28 -7.24 -23.96
CA LYS A 371 16.35 -6.58 -23.03
C LYS A 371 15.54 -5.47 -23.67
N ARG A 372 16.13 -4.74 -24.62
CA ARG A 372 15.43 -3.70 -25.38
C ARG A 372 14.32 -4.30 -26.23
N ASN A 373 14.54 -5.45 -26.89
CA ASN A 373 13.51 -6.15 -27.66
C ASN A 373 12.40 -6.66 -26.75
N GLU A 374 12.73 -7.31 -25.63
CA GLU A 374 11.72 -7.78 -24.67
C GLU A 374 10.88 -6.63 -24.10
N LEU A 375 11.52 -5.50 -23.75
CA LEU A 375 10.82 -4.29 -23.29
C LEU A 375 9.89 -3.73 -24.38
N SER A 376 10.36 -3.70 -25.63
CA SER A 376 9.60 -3.21 -26.78
C SER A 376 8.33 -4.04 -27.02
N GLU A 377 8.45 -5.36 -27.03
CA GLU A 377 7.32 -6.29 -27.20
C GLU A 377 6.30 -6.13 -26.06
N THR A 378 6.79 -6.10 -24.82
CA THR A 378 5.94 -5.91 -23.64
C THR A 378 5.24 -4.55 -23.67
N ALA A 379 5.96 -3.48 -24.00
CA ALA A 379 5.41 -2.13 -24.10
C ALA A 379 4.31 -2.04 -25.17
N ALA A 380 4.54 -2.67 -26.35
CA ALA A 380 3.53 -2.71 -27.42
C ALA A 380 2.24 -3.38 -26.96
N GLN A 381 2.35 -4.56 -26.35
CA GLN A 381 1.20 -5.29 -25.83
C GLN A 381 0.47 -4.50 -24.73
N MET A 382 1.22 -3.89 -23.81
CA MET A 382 0.65 -3.06 -22.73
C MET A 382 -0.13 -1.86 -23.30
N VAL A 383 0.46 -1.09 -24.24
CA VAL A 383 -0.18 0.08 -24.84
C VAL A 383 -1.48 -0.32 -25.53
N ILE A 384 -1.47 -1.37 -26.38
CA ILE A 384 -2.65 -1.85 -27.11
C ILE A 384 -3.77 -2.26 -26.14
N GLN A 385 -3.44 -3.00 -25.09
CA GLN A 385 -4.45 -3.48 -24.15
C GLN A 385 -5.01 -2.34 -23.27
N LEU A 386 -4.15 -1.45 -22.78
CA LEU A 386 -4.59 -0.29 -22.00
C LEU A 386 -5.42 0.68 -22.85
N GLU A 387 -5.04 0.91 -24.11
CA GLU A 387 -5.84 1.70 -25.07
C GLU A 387 -7.22 1.07 -25.29
N SER A 388 -7.28 -0.25 -25.53
CA SER A 388 -8.54 -0.98 -25.69
C SER A 388 -9.44 -0.86 -24.46
N LEU A 389 -8.87 -1.03 -23.26
CA LEU A 389 -9.58 -0.88 -21.99
C LEU A 389 -10.06 0.55 -21.79
N GLN A 390 -9.26 1.57 -22.16
CA GLN A 390 -9.67 2.98 -22.08
C GLN A 390 -10.84 3.29 -23.00
N ARG A 391 -10.81 2.82 -24.24
CA ARG A 391 -11.94 2.99 -25.17
C ARG A 391 -13.23 2.35 -24.67
N GLN A 392 -13.10 1.29 -23.84
CA GLN A 392 -14.22 0.63 -23.16
C GLN A 392 -14.59 1.29 -21.80
N GLY A 393 -13.90 2.35 -21.39
CA GLY A 393 -14.10 2.99 -20.09
C GLY A 393 -13.64 2.16 -18.87
N ARG A 394 -12.71 1.21 -19.05
CA ARG A 394 -12.32 0.19 -18.05
C ARG A 394 -10.85 0.23 -17.61
N ASN A 395 -10.09 1.25 -17.92
CA ASN A 395 -8.62 1.17 -17.84
C ASN A 395 -7.98 1.68 -16.54
N GLY A 396 -8.64 2.55 -15.79
CA GLY A 396 -8.00 3.29 -14.70
C GLY A 396 -7.36 2.39 -13.66
N ILE A 397 -8.07 1.37 -13.20
CA ILE A 397 -7.62 0.47 -12.14
C ILE A 397 -6.36 -0.34 -12.51
N TRP A 398 -6.13 -0.63 -13.80
CA TRP A 398 -4.99 -1.46 -14.20
C TRP A 398 -3.64 -0.76 -14.01
N HIS A 399 -3.59 0.55 -14.24
CA HIS A 399 -2.38 1.32 -13.93
C HIS A 399 -2.04 1.23 -12.43
N PHE A 400 -3.04 1.41 -11.57
CA PHE A 400 -2.90 1.28 -10.13
C PHE A 400 -2.40 -0.12 -9.73
N ILE A 401 -3.05 -1.18 -10.22
CA ILE A 401 -2.69 -2.56 -9.91
C ILE A 401 -1.24 -2.84 -10.31
N ILE A 402 -0.85 -2.52 -11.55
CA ILE A 402 0.49 -2.83 -12.05
C ILE A 402 1.56 -2.00 -11.32
N SER A 403 1.32 -0.71 -11.10
CA SER A 403 2.25 0.19 -10.42
C SER A 403 2.56 -0.24 -8.98
N ASN A 404 1.60 -0.86 -8.31
CA ASN A 404 1.73 -1.25 -6.91
C ASN A 404 2.19 -2.71 -6.74
N SER A 405 1.63 -3.66 -7.52
CA SER A 405 1.81 -5.09 -7.31
C SER A 405 3.26 -5.58 -7.40
N TYR A 406 4.11 -4.86 -8.14
CA TYR A 406 5.51 -5.25 -8.35
C TYR A 406 6.52 -4.49 -7.46
N ARG A 407 6.05 -3.61 -6.59
CA ARG A 407 6.91 -2.87 -5.67
C ARG A 407 7.75 -3.73 -4.74
N PRO A 408 7.26 -4.86 -4.21
CA PRO A 408 8.06 -5.71 -3.35
C PRO A 408 9.39 -6.16 -3.99
N GLY A 409 9.36 -6.60 -5.24
CA GLY A 409 10.58 -7.00 -5.97
C GLY A 409 11.55 -5.84 -6.24
N LEU A 410 11.01 -4.64 -6.49
CA LEU A 410 11.81 -3.43 -6.74
C LEU A 410 12.50 -2.86 -5.51
N THR A 411 12.29 -3.44 -4.33
CA THR A 411 12.76 -2.91 -3.04
C THR A 411 13.59 -3.91 -2.24
N GLU A 412 13.96 -5.04 -2.84
CA GLU A 412 14.78 -6.06 -2.18
C GLU A 412 16.16 -5.52 -1.77
N LYS A 413 16.61 -5.91 -0.55
CA LYS A 413 17.95 -5.58 0.01
C LYS A 413 18.27 -4.09 0.06
N GLN A 414 17.26 -3.23 0.27
CA GLN A 414 17.48 -1.77 0.33
C GLN A 414 17.46 -1.19 1.74
N PHE A 415 16.92 -1.92 2.72
CA PHE A 415 16.66 -1.39 4.05
C PHE A 415 17.71 -1.84 5.06
N ASN A 416 18.01 -0.98 6.01
CA ASN A 416 18.84 -1.30 7.18
C ASN A 416 18.00 -1.46 8.46
N CYS A 417 16.68 -1.25 8.35
CA CYS A 417 15.75 -1.53 9.44
C CYS A 417 14.38 -1.98 8.90
N VAL A 418 13.80 -3.01 9.52
CA VAL A 418 12.38 -3.36 9.37
C VAL A 418 11.72 -3.26 10.73
N VAL A 419 10.62 -2.52 10.80
CA VAL A 419 9.74 -2.44 11.98
C VAL A 419 8.33 -2.77 11.53
N SER A 420 7.66 -3.72 12.18
CA SER A 420 6.31 -4.11 11.73
C SER A 420 5.50 -4.80 12.82
N ASN A 421 4.19 -4.77 12.66
CA ASN A 421 3.25 -5.62 13.38
C ASN A 421 2.49 -6.47 12.34
N PRO A 422 3.00 -7.67 11.99
CA PRO A 422 2.40 -8.52 10.96
C PRO A 422 1.08 -9.15 11.44
N PRO A 423 0.24 -9.70 10.54
CA PRO A 423 -1.03 -10.30 10.92
C PRO A 423 -0.84 -11.55 11.80
N TRP A 424 -1.56 -11.61 12.93
CA TRP A 424 -1.53 -12.72 13.90
C TRP A 424 -2.62 -13.73 13.60
N MET A 425 -2.45 -14.49 12.53
CA MET A 425 -3.43 -15.45 12.08
C MET A 425 -2.81 -16.84 11.88
N ALA A 426 -3.48 -17.87 12.38
CA ALA A 426 -3.06 -19.25 12.14
C ALA A 426 -3.43 -19.71 10.73
N MET A 427 -2.58 -20.52 10.10
CA MET A 427 -2.78 -21.11 8.78
C MET A 427 -4.08 -21.94 8.67
N SER A 428 -4.58 -22.48 9.80
CA SER A 428 -5.85 -23.23 9.84
C SER A 428 -7.07 -22.36 9.55
N LYS A 429 -6.97 -21.05 9.75
CA LYS A 429 -8.05 -20.09 9.45
C LYS A 429 -8.09 -19.65 7.99
N LEU A 430 -7.04 -19.93 7.23
CA LEU A 430 -7.02 -19.68 5.80
C LEU A 430 -7.76 -20.81 5.07
N ALA A 431 -8.58 -20.44 4.08
CA ALA A 431 -9.17 -21.42 3.17
C ALA A 431 -8.08 -22.14 2.36
N ASP A 432 -8.40 -23.34 1.90
CA ASP A 432 -7.52 -24.09 1.00
C ASP A 432 -7.56 -23.46 -0.40
N ASN A 433 -6.54 -22.69 -0.69
CA ASN A 433 -6.38 -21.95 -1.94
C ASN A 433 -4.89 -21.90 -2.36
N PRO A 434 -4.55 -21.40 -3.56
CA PRO A 434 -3.16 -21.27 -4.01
C PRO A 434 -2.29 -20.41 -3.09
N TYR A 435 -2.85 -19.39 -2.44
CA TYR A 435 -2.14 -18.52 -1.51
C TYR A 435 -1.64 -19.28 -0.28
N LYS A 436 -2.53 -20.05 0.36
CA LYS A 436 -2.15 -20.91 1.50
C LYS A 436 -1.04 -21.90 1.14
N ASN A 437 -1.07 -22.44 -0.09
CA ASN A 437 -0.02 -23.33 -0.55
C ASN A 437 1.31 -22.60 -0.74
N ALA A 438 1.29 -21.38 -1.29
CA ALA A 438 2.48 -20.57 -1.43
C ALA A 438 3.08 -20.18 -0.06
N LEU A 439 2.25 -19.87 0.94
CA LEU A 439 2.70 -19.63 2.31
C LEU A 439 3.36 -20.88 2.93
N LYS A 440 2.81 -22.08 2.66
CA LYS A 440 3.45 -23.34 3.08
C LYS A 440 4.81 -23.54 2.42
N GLU A 441 4.95 -23.20 1.13
CA GLU A 441 6.24 -23.27 0.43
C GLU A 441 7.27 -22.29 1.03
N ILE A 442 6.85 -21.05 1.33
CA ILE A 442 7.71 -20.10 2.04
C ILE A 442 8.15 -20.68 3.38
N ALA A 443 7.21 -21.19 4.19
CA ALA A 443 7.54 -21.76 5.49
C ALA A 443 8.48 -22.98 5.39
N ARG A 444 8.35 -23.79 4.32
CA ARG A 444 9.24 -24.92 4.04
C ARG A 444 10.65 -24.44 3.68
N ARG A 445 10.75 -23.45 2.79
CA ARG A 445 12.01 -22.85 2.37
C ARG A 445 12.85 -22.35 3.55
N TYR A 446 12.18 -21.77 4.58
CA TYR A 446 12.84 -21.32 5.81
C TYR A 446 12.88 -22.38 6.93
N ALA A 447 12.42 -23.59 6.68
CA ALA A 447 12.34 -24.66 7.66
C ALA A 447 11.65 -24.28 8.97
N ILE A 448 10.65 -23.39 8.90
CA ILE A 448 9.85 -22.94 10.07
C ILE A 448 8.52 -23.69 10.21
N GLN A 449 8.24 -24.66 9.39
CA GLN A 449 7.05 -25.52 9.51
C GLN A 449 7.13 -26.37 10.79
N PRO A 450 6.13 -26.29 11.69
CA PRO A 450 6.06 -27.20 12.83
C PRO A 450 5.67 -28.60 12.38
N GLU A 451 5.99 -29.59 13.19
CA GLU A 451 5.68 -31.01 12.92
C GLU A 451 4.35 -31.44 13.59
N GLY A 452 3.73 -32.50 13.07
CA GLY A 452 2.58 -33.17 13.68
C GLY A 452 1.36 -32.26 13.86
N ALA A 453 0.71 -32.36 15.02
CA ALA A 453 -0.52 -31.65 15.34
C ALA A 453 -0.38 -30.12 15.41
N ALA A 454 0.84 -29.60 15.53
CA ALA A 454 1.10 -28.16 15.55
C ALA A 454 1.08 -27.53 14.15
N HIS A 455 1.19 -28.31 13.07
CA HIS A 455 1.26 -27.83 11.70
C HIS A 455 0.09 -26.90 11.27
N PRO A 456 -1.18 -27.20 11.57
CA PRO A 456 -2.30 -26.31 11.22
C PRO A 456 -2.29 -24.97 12.00
N HIS A 457 -1.58 -24.93 13.13
CA HIS A 457 -1.50 -23.77 14.01
C HIS A 457 -0.29 -22.87 13.74
N MET A 458 0.48 -23.14 12.66
CA MET A 458 1.53 -22.22 12.22
C MET A 458 0.94 -20.83 11.96
N GLU A 459 1.61 -19.80 12.47
CA GLU A 459 1.12 -18.42 12.38
C GLU A 459 1.81 -17.65 11.25
N LEU A 460 1.03 -16.81 10.57
CA LEU A 460 1.52 -15.96 9.48
C LEU A 460 2.62 -15.01 9.93
N ALA A 461 2.52 -14.48 11.15
CA ALA A 461 3.47 -13.52 11.69
C ALA A 461 4.93 -14.00 11.58
N THR A 462 5.19 -15.29 11.83
CA THR A 462 6.54 -15.87 11.72
C THR A 462 7.00 -15.95 10.26
N ILE A 463 6.09 -16.27 9.33
CA ILE A 463 6.37 -16.30 7.89
C ILE A 463 6.74 -14.89 7.40
N PHE A 464 5.96 -13.89 7.82
CA PHE A 464 6.25 -12.50 7.51
C PHE A 464 7.62 -12.07 8.04
N LEU A 465 7.96 -12.40 9.28
CA LEU A 465 9.25 -12.05 9.87
C LEU A 465 10.40 -12.61 9.03
N VAL A 466 10.48 -13.93 8.84
CA VAL A 466 11.63 -14.54 8.14
C VAL A 466 11.73 -14.09 6.68
N SER A 467 10.59 -13.97 5.99
CA SER A 467 10.56 -13.52 4.60
C SER A 467 11.04 -12.09 4.42
N SER A 468 10.61 -11.18 5.30
CA SER A 468 10.98 -9.78 5.18
C SER A 468 12.43 -9.53 5.56
N VAL A 469 12.93 -10.19 6.60
CA VAL A 469 14.35 -10.11 6.99
C VAL A 469 15.23 -10.59 5.84
N ASP A 470 14.89 -11.73 5.23
CA ASP A 470 15.64 -12.23 4.08
C ASP A 470 15.52 -11.32 2.86
N ARG A 471 14.32 -10.86 2.53
CA ARG A 471 14.08 -10.13 1.27
C ARG A 471 14.55 -8.69 1.31
N TYR A 472 14.21 -7.94 2.34
CA TYR A 472 14.30 -6.48 2.33
C TYR A 472 15.54 -5.93 3.01
N LEU A 473 16.11 -6.66 3.98
CA LEU A 473 17.23 -6.17 4.76
C LEU A 473 18.57 -6.40 4.07
N LYS A 474 19.43 -5.40 4.23
CA LYS A 474 20.87 -5.51 3.94
C LYS A 474 21.55 -6.42 4.98
N GLU A 475 22.76 -6.85 4.68
CA GLU A 475 23.60 -7.51 5.67
C GLU A 475 23.91 -6.57 6.84
N GLY A 476 23.87 -7.08 8.06
CA GLY A 476 24.10 -6.29 9.28
C GLY A 476 22.93 -5.42 9.74
N ALA A 477 21.82 -5.42 9.02
CA ALA A 477 20.64 -4.63 9.33
C ALA A 477 19.90 -5.11 10.60
N HIS A 478 19.01 -4.26 11.10
CA HIS A 478 18.21 -4.51 12.30
C HIS A 478 16.74 -4.75 11.97
N TRP A 479 16.06 -5.45 12.85
CA TRP A 479 14.61 -5.63 12.74
C TRP A 479 13.94 -5.69 14.11
N SER A 480 12.69 -5.24 14.18
CA SER A 480 11.85 -5.37 15.36
C SER A 480 10.40 -5.65 14.97
N TYR A 481 9.82 -6.64 15.62
CA TYR A 481 8.46 -7.10 15.34
C TYR A 481 7.61 -7.18 16.59
N VAL A 482 6.39 -6.69 16.49
CA VAL A 482 5.35 -6.96 17.49
C VAL A 482 4.75 -8.33 17.17
N MET A 483 4.90 -9.28 18.08
CA MET A 483 4.56 -10.68 17.85
C MET A 483 3.65 -11.23 18.96
N PRO A 484 2.83 -12.25 18.67
CA PRO A 484 2.10 -12.94 19.74
C PRO A 484 3.06 -13.66 20.67
N ALA A 485 2.76 -13.63 21.98
CA ALA A 485 3.61 -14.27 23.01
C ALA A 485 3.68 -15.81 22.87
N SER A 486 2.76 -16.42 22.10
CA SER A 486 2.83 -17.83 21.69
C SER A 486 4.18 -18.19 21.04
N LEU A 487 4.83 -17.20 20.41
CA LEU A 487 6.17 -17.38 19.81
C LEU A 487 7.22 -17.83 20.81
N LEU A 488 7.12 -17.43 22.09
CA LEU A 488 8.09 -17.79 23.12
C LEU A 488 7.95 -19.24 23.62
N SER A 489 6.76 -19.82 23.56
CA SER A 489 6.50 -21.13 24.18
C SER A 489 5.67 -22.12 23.32
N GLY A 490 4.94 -21.63 22.30
CA GLY A 490 4.07 -22.47 21.48
C GLY A 490 4.84 -23.51 20.65
N LEU A 491 4.33 -24.72 20.54
CA LEU A 491 4.92 -25.78 19.72
C LEU A 491 4.93 -25.42 18.22
N ASN A 492 3.97 -24.62 17.79
CA ASN A 492 3.87 -24.10 16.42
C ASN A 492 5.06 -23.19 16.01
N HIS A 493 5.80 -22.64 16.97
CA HIS A 493 6.97 -21.79 16.73
C HIS A 493 8.31 -22.45 17.14
N GLU A 494 8.30 -23.72 17.52
CA GLU A 494 9.51 -24.43 17.94
C GLU A 494 10.61 -24.41 16.86
N PRO A 495 10.32 -24.61 15.55
CA PRO A 495 11.37 -24.55 14.52
C PRO A 495 12.01 -23.15 14.43
N PHE A 496 11.23 -22.07 14.59
CA PHE A 496 11.74 -20.71 14.62
C PHE A 496 12.67 -20.50 15.84
N ARG A 497 12.22 -20.88 17.06
CA ARG A 497 13.05 -20.76 18.27
C ARG A 497 14.33 -21.58 18.24
N LYS A 498 14.33 -22.68 17.51
CA LYS A 498 15.54 -23.52 17.27
C LYS A 498 16.40 -22.99 16.12
N GLU A 499 16.08 -21.82 15.58
CA GLU A 499 16.80 -21.17 14.47
C GLU A 499 16.99 -22.09 13.23
N LYS A 500 16.02 -23.00 12.98
CA LYS A 500 16.12 -23.92 11.85
C LYS A 500 16.24 -23.21 10.51
N TYR A 501 15.80 -21.95 10.42
CA TYR A 501 15.95 -21.11 9.24
C TYR A 501 17.40 -20.87 8.82
N SER A 502 18.36 -20.92 9.75
CA SER A 502 19.78 -20.73 9.43
C SER A 502 20.40 -21.91 8.68
N SER A 503 19.89 -23.12 8.90
CA SER A 503 20.31 -24.35 8.18
C SER A 503 19.33 -24.76 7.07
N SER A 504 18.37 -23.91 6.76
CA SER A 504 17.36 -24.14 5.72
C SER A 504 17.92 -23.91 4.31
N GLU A 505 17.09 -24.20 3.29
CA GLU A 505 17.41 -23.88 1.90
C GLU A 505 17.67 -22.37 1.68
N ALA A 506 16.98 -21.51 2.43
CA ALA A 506 17.18 -20.05 2.38
C ALA A 506 18.47 -19.59 3.06
N GLY A 507 18.99 -20.35 4.03
CA GLY A 507 20.23 -20.02 4.74
C GLY A 507 20.20 -18.68 5.46
N LEU A 508 19.03 -18.30 6.02
CA LEU A 508 18.85 -16.98 6.64
C LEU A 508 19.70 -16.85 7.91
N VAL A 509 20.63 -15.89 7.90
CA VAL A 509 21.48 -15.58 9.06
C VAL A 509 20.89 -14.40 9.82
N THR A 510 20.15 -14.69 10.89
CA THR A 510 19.59 -13.68 11.78
C THR A 510 19.39 -14.27 13.18
N LYS A 511 19.25 -13.41 14.19
CA LYS A 511 18.93 -13.85 15.56
C LYS A 511 18.16 -12.80 16.34
N VAL A 512 17.39 -13.26 17.31
CA VAL A 512 16.74 -12.40 18.31
C VAL A 512 17.80 -11.93 19.32
N THR A 513 17.96 -10.64 19.50
CA THR A 513 18.94 -10.04 20.42
C THR A 513 18.30 -9.45 21.68
N ALA A 514 17.02 -9.12 21.61
CA ALA A 514 16.23 -8.58 22.73
C ALA A 514 14.78 -9.05 22.63
N ILE A 515 14.11 -9.19 23.77
CA ILE A 515 12.69 -9.50 23.88
C ILE A 515 12.09 -8.55 24.91
N TRP A 516 11.03 -7.84 24.51
CA TRP A 516 10.26 -7.00 25.43
C TRP A 516 8.88 -7.63 25.65
N GLU A 517 8.55 -7.91 26.89
CA GLU A 517 7.19 -8.33 27.24
C GLU A 517 6.29 -7.10 27.34
N LEU A 518 5.16 -7.13 26.65
CA LEU A 518 4.18 -6.05 26.67
C LEU A 518 3.12 -6.29 27.76
N PRO A 519 2.54 -5.21 28.33
CA PRO A 519 1.43 -5.33 29.27
C PRO A 519 0.29 -6.16 28.69
N SER A 520 -0.36 -6.96 29.51
CA SER A 520 -1.37 -7.96 29.08
C SER A 520 -2.65 -7.38 28.48
N ASP A 521 -2.87 -6.09 28.68
CA ASP A 521 -4.02 -5.31 28.19
C ASP A 521 -3.69 -4.49 26.92
N THR A 522 -2.46 -4.59 26.43
CA THR A 522 -2.01 -3.86 25.22
C THR A 522 -2.75 -4.32 23.96
N PHE A 523 -2.85 -5.62 23.78
CA PHE A 523 -3.55 -6.27 22.67
C PHE A 523 -4.54 -7.32 23.21
N LYS A 524 -5.41 -7.82 22.35
CA LYS A 524 -6.34 -8.89 22.72
C LYS A 524 -5.62 -10.15 23.21
N ASN A 525 -4.49 -10.46 22.60
CA ASN A 525 -3.63 -11.57 22.98
C ASN A 525 -2.36 -11.05 23.64
N LYS A 526 -1.77 -11.84 24.55
CA LYS A 526 -0.45 -11.52 25.09
C LYS A 526 0.58 -11.39 23.96
N SER A 527 1.42 -10.40 24.04
CA SER A 527 2.33 -10.02 22.96
C SER A 527 3.71 -9.64 23.48
N VAL A 528 4.66 -9.69 22.57
CA VAL A 528 6.07 -9.36 22.80
C VAL A 528 6.60 -8.53 21.64
N VAL A 529 7.69 -7.79 21.86
CA VAL A 529 8.52 -7.21 20.80
C VAL A 529 9.82 -8.00 20.74
N LEU A 530 10.20 -8.38 19.51
CA LEU A 530 11.48 -9.03 19.23
C LEU A 530 12.44 -8.03 18.61
#